data_f0a11339cce14f39b23a7b5498207a09
#
_entry.id   f0a11339cce14f39b23a7b5498207a09
#
_cell.length_a   1.000
_cell.length_b   1.000
_cell.length_c   1.000
_cell.angle_alpha   90.00
_cell.angle_beta   90.00
_cell.angle_gamma   90.00
#
_symmetry.space_group_name_H-M   'P 1'
#
loop_
_entity.id
_entity.type
_entity.pdbx_description
1 polymer ?
#
loop_
_entity_poly.entity_id
_entity_poly.type
_entity_poly.pdbx_seq_one_letter_code
_entity_poly.pdbx_strand_id
1 'polypeptide(L)'
;IRTAFLLDREGRTPTEAERDILRRYCGFGGLKCILNPAKELTDAVRWAKSDLELFAPTAELHRLIRENSRNEMEYKRYVDSLKGSVLTAFYTPKEITDTLAGVLAGHGIMPVRLLEPSAGMGAFVDSMLRYAPQADVMAFEKDLLTGRMLRHLHPDRKVRVEGFEKIEKPFNGHFDLALSNIPFGDIAVFDAEYE
;
A
#
# COMPACT_ATOMS: atom_id res chain seq x y z
N ILE A 1 4.10 -6.12 9.24
CA ILE A 1 4.34 -7.11 8.17
C ILE A 1 4.10 -8.53 8.69
N ARG A 2 4.71 -8.96 9.80
CA ARG A 2 4.49 -10.30 10.38
C ARG A 2 3.01 -10.61 10.58
N THR A 3 2.27 -9.68 11.17
CA THR A 3 0.82 -9.80 11.41
C THR A 3 0.05 -10.04 10.11
N ALA A 4 0.36 -9.31 9.04
CA ALA A 4 -0.32 -9.47 7.77
C ALA A 4 -0.05 -10.85 7.13
N PHE A 5 1.20 -11.32 7.16
CA PHE A 5 1.53 -12.67 6.68
C PHE A 5 0.89 -13.77 7.54
N LEU A 6 0.75 -13.55 8.87
CA LEU A 6 0.06 -14.48 9.75
C LEU A 6 -1.42 -14.58 9.38
N LEU A 7 -2.09 -13.44 9.22
CA LEU A 7 -3.51 -13.38 8.84
C LEU A 7 -3.79 -14.07 7.49
N ASP A 8 -2.88 -13.90 6.52
CA ASP A 8 -3.02 -14.60 5.23
C ASP A 8 -2.91 -16.12 5.39
N ARG A 9 -1.97 -16.61 6.21
CA ARG A 9 -1.82 -18.05 6.46
C ARG A 9 -3.03 -18.65 7.19
N GLU A 10 -3.59 -17.88 8.12
CA GLU A 10 -4.77 -18.30 8.90
C GLU A 10 -6.09 -18.11 8.14
N GLY A 11 -6.08 -17.34 7.04
CA GLY A 11 -7.26 -17.09 6.21
C GLY A 11 -8.39 -16.37 6.95
N ARG A 12 -8.06 -15.50 7.90
CA ARG A 12 -9.02 -14.81 8.76
C ARG A 12 -8.87 -13.29 8.70
N THR A 13 -9.91 -12.60 9.13
CA THR A 13 -9.88 -11.15 9.35
C THR A 13 -9.10 -10.80 10.63
N PRO A 14 -8.48 -9.62 10.70
CA PRO A 14 -7.77 -9.15 11.88
C PRO A 14 -8.73 -8.84 13.04
N THR A 15 -8.28 -9.08 14.26
CA THR A 15 -8.85 -8.51 15.48
C THR A 15 -8.57 -6.99 15.51
N GLU A 16 -9.24 -6.24 16.41
CA GLU A 16 -8.99 -4.79 16.51
C GLU A 16 -7.54 -4.48 16.92
N ALA A 17 -6.98 -5.24 17.85
CA ALA A 17 -5.57 -5.09 18.23
C ALA A 17 -4.60 -5.33 17.05
N GLU A 18 -4.90 -6.30 16.18
CA GLU A 18 -4.13 -6.55 14.96
C GLU A 18 -4.32 -5.44 13.92
N ARG A 19 -5.53 -4.87 13.78
CA ARG A 19 -5.78 -3.68 12.95
C ARG A 19 -4.92 -2.51 13.39
N ASP A 20 -4.81 -2.26 14.70
CA ASP A 20 -3.96 -1.19 15.23
C ASP A 20 -2.48 -1.42 14.93
N ILE A 21 -2.02 -2.68 14.94
CA ILE A 21 -0.66 -3.02 14.52
C ILE A 21 -0.49 -2.76 13.02
N LEU A 22 -1.46 -3.16 12.18
CA LEU A 22 -1.41 -2.94 10.73
C LEU A 22 -1.39 -1.45 10.37
N ARG A 23 -2.20 -0.62 11.06
CA ARG A 23 -2.26 0.85 10.86
C ARG A 23 -0.94 1.56 11.13
N ARG A 24 -0.01 0.94 11.88
CA ARG A 24 1.34 1.50 12.12
C ARG A 24 2.28 1.35 10.93
N TYR A 25 1.90 0.58 9.93
CA TYR A 25 2.70 0.44 8.73
C TYR A 25 2.65 1.74 7.92
N CYS A 26 3.83 2.25 7.55
CA CYS A 26 3.97 3.52 6.84
C CYS A 26 4.74 3.41 5.52
N GLY A 27 4.94 2.19 5.01
CA GLY A 27 5.76 1.98 3.82
C GLY A 27 7.24 2.23 4.05
N PHE A 28 7.98 2.38 2.96
CA PHE A 28 9.44 2.55 2.99
C PHE A 28 9.90 3.82 2.26
N GLY A 29 9.04 4.83 2.14
CA GLY A 29 9.35 6.08 1.43
C GLY A 29 10.67 6.69 1.89
N GLY A 30 11.60 6.90 0.94
CA GLY A 30 12.93 7.45 1.20
C GLY A 30 13.97 6.53 1.84
N LEU A 31 13.58 5.36 2.38
CA LEU A 31 14.47 4.43 3.08
C LEU A 31 15.26 3.55 2.10
N LYS A 32 16.19 4.15 1.35
CA LYS A 32 16.99 3.44 0.32
C LYS A 32 17.82 2.29 0.89
N CYS A 33 18.25 2.36 2.15
CA CYS A 33 19.07 1.35 2.80
C CYS A 33 18.44 -0.03 2.88
N ILE A 34 17.09 -0.14 2.84
CA ILE A 34 16.39 -1.44 2.84
C ILE A 34 16.68 -2.28 1.57
N LEU A 35 17.22 -1.67 0.54
CA LEU A 35 17.61 -2.33 -0.70
C LEU A 35 19.04 -2.85 -0.67
N ASN A 36 19.81 -2.50 0.34
CA ASN A 36 21.18 -2.96 0.52
C ASN A 36 21.21 -4.42 0.98
N PRO A 37 22.27 -5.18 0.62
CA PRO A 37 22.47 -6.51 1.17
C PRO A 37 22.47 -6.49 2.71
N ALA A 38 21.70 -7.38 3.32
CA ALA A 38 21.61 -7.53 4.78
C ALA A 38 21.39 -9.01 5.16
N LYS A 39 22.04 -9.93 4.45
CA LYS A 39 21.92 -11.36 4.69
C LYS A 39 22.85 -11.85 5.78
N GLU A 40 24.07 -11.34 5.78
CA GLU A 40 25.14 -11.72 6.70
C GLU A 40 25.74 -10.50 7.40
N LEU A 41 26.28 -10.65 8.60
CA LEU A 41 26.87 -9.54 9.33
C LEU A 41 27.99 -8.82 8.54
N THR A 42 28.69 -9.55 7.68
CA THR A 42 29.71 -9.01 6.77
C THR A 42 29.15 -7.99 5.77
N ASP A 43 27.87 -8.06 5.47
CA ASP A 43 27.21 -7.08 4.58
C ASP A 43 27.18 -5.68 5.21
N ALA A 44 27.21 -5.58 6.55
CA ALA A 44 27.18 -4.30 7.26
C ALA A 44 28.33 -3.35 6.85
N VAL A 45 29.46 -3.88 6.38
CA VAL A 45 30.59 -3.07 5.88
C VAL A 45 30.20 -2.18 4.69
N ARG A 46 29.16 -2.56 3.96
CA ARG A 46 28.64 -1.83 2.79
C ARG A 46 27.61 -0.77 3.15
N TRP A 47 27.24 -0.67 4.43
CA TRP A 47 26.20 0.24 4.91
C TRP A 47 26.82 1.57 5.35
N ALA A 48 26.11 2.68 5.09
CA ALA A 48 26.47 3.96 5.66
C ALA A 48 26.33 3.91 7.20
N LYS A 49 27.23 4.60 7.91
CA LYS A 49 27.19 4.62 9.40
C LYS A 49 25.85 5.13 9.95
N SER A 50 25.21 6.07 9.26
CA SER A 50 23.88 6.61 9.61
C SER A 50 22.77 5.57 9.56
N ASP A 51 22.94 4.51 8.77
CA ASP A 51 21.90 3.54 8.48
C ASP A 51 22.10 2.21 9.21
N LEU A 52 23.23 2.06 9.94
CA LEU A 52 23.60 0.79 10.58
C LEU A 52 22.56 0.27 11.58
N GLU A 53 21.83 1.15 12.24
CA GLU A 53 20.74 0.75 13.15
C GLU A 53 19.58 0.07 12.41
N LEU A 54 19.44 0.33 11.11
CA LEU A 54 18.42 -0.29 10.25
C LEU A 54 18.87 -1.62 9.65
N PHE A 55 20.14 -2.02 9.86
CA PHE A 55 20.68 -3.27 9.29
C PHE A 55 19.91 -4.50 9.78
N ALA A 56 19.77 -4.68 11.09
CA ALA A 56 19.05 -5.83 11.65
C ALA A 56 17.54 -5.84 11.29
N PRO A 57 16.81 -4.72 11.37
CA PRO A 57 15.45 -4.64 10.84
C PRO A 57 15.34 -4.97 9.35
N THR A 58 16.30 -4.56 8.52
CA THR A 58 16.31 -4.88 7.08
C THR A 58 16.57 -6.36 6.83
N ALA A 59 17.53 -6.95 7.54
CA ALA A 59 17.78 -8.39 7.48
C ALA A 59 16.53 -9.19 7.84
N GLU A 60 15.81 -8.77 8.89
CA GLU A 60 14.57 -9.39 9.31
C GLU A 60 13.45 -9.21 8.28
N LEU A 61 13.33 -8.03 7.65
CA LEU A 61 12.38 -7.77 6.58
C LEU A 61 12.59 -8.75 5.41
N HIS A 62 13.82 -8.87 4.92
CA HIS A 62 14.14 -9.76 3.81
C HIS A 62 13.93 -11.23 4.18
N ARG A 63 14.26 -11.63 5.41
CA ARG A 63 13.98 -12.97 5.92
C ARG A 63 12.49 -13.27 5.93
N LEU A 64 11.68 -12.36 6.48
CA LEU A 64 10.21 -12.48 6.51
C LEU A 64 9.61 -12.62 5.12
N ILE A 65 10.03 -11.77 4.18
CA ILE A 65 9.54 -11.83 2.81
C ILE A 65 9.91 -13.18 2.18
N ARG A 66 11.15 -13.63 2.35
CA ARG A 66 11.61 -14.91 1.80
C ARG A 66 10.86 -16.11 2.37
N GLU A 67 10.65 -16.15 3.68
CA GLU A 67 9.90 -17.22 4.36
C GLU A 67 8.42 -17.28 3.95
N ASN A 68 7.86 -16.15 3.51
CA ASN A 68 6.48 -16.05 3.06
C ASN A 68 6.34 -15.98 1.53
N SER A 69 7.41 -16.25 0.80
CA SER A 69 7.41 -16.38 -0.67
C SER A 69 7.41 -17.86 -1.05
N ARG A 70 6.54 -18.25 -1.98
CA ARG A 70 6.42 -19.65 -2.46
C ARG A 70 7.64 -20.11 -3.24
N ASN A 71 8.36 -19.16 -3.87
CA ASN A 71 9.53 -19.43 -4.70
C ASN A 71 10.36 -18.17 -4.88
N GLU A 72 11.53 -18.30 -5.52
CA GLU A 72 12.47 -17.18 -5.76
C GLU A 72 11.87 -16.08 -6.65
N MET A 73 11.00 -16.43 -7.58
CA MET A 73 10.31 -15.44 -8.44
C MET A 73 9.40 -14.54 -7.61
N GLU A 74 8.64 -15.10 -6.68
CA GLU A 74 7.78 -14.32 -5.79
C GLU A 74 8.60 -13.43 -4.84
N TYR A 75 9.69 -13.95 -4.28
CA TYR A 75 10.62 -13.15 -3.50
C TYR A 75 11.16 -11.95 -4.30
N LYS A 76 11.58 -12.18 -5.54
CA LYS A 76 12.05 -11.11 -6.43
C LYS A 76 10.98 -10.06 -6.67
N ARG A 77 9.71 -10.46 -6.88
CA ARG A 77 8.58 -9.53 -7.02
C ARG A 77 8.41 -8.64 -5.78
N TYR A 78 8.58 -9.17 -4.58
CA TYR A 78 8.56 -8.37 -3.36
C TYR A 78 9.74 -7.39 -3.30
N VAL A 79 10.93 -7.82 -3.67
CA VAL A 79 12.11 -6.93 -3.70
C VAL A 79 11.91 -5.80 -4.72
N ASP A 80 11.34 -6.10 -5.89
CA ASP A 80 11.03 -5.07 -6.88
C ASP A 80 9.90 -4.13 -6.40
N SER A 81 8.91 -4.65 -5.68
CA SER A 81 7.89 -3.83 -5.01
C SER A 81 8.51 -2.92 -3.95
N LEU A 82 9.47 -3.39 -3.14
CA LEU A 82 10.20 -2.56 -2.18
C LEU A 82 10.94 -1.40 -2.86
N LYS A 83 11.54 -1.61 -4.04
CA LYS A 83 12.16 -0.53 -4.82
C LYS A 83 11.14 0.56 -5.19
N GLY A 84 9.97 0.14 -5.64
CA GLY A 84 8.85 1.04 -5.90
C GLY A 84 8.44 1.80 -4.64
N SER A 85 8.24 1.09 -3.53
CA SER A 85 7.84 1.66 -2.23
C SER A 85 8.81 2.75 -1.74
N VAL A 86 10.11 2.55 -1.88
CA VAL A 86 11.12 3.57 -1.53
C VAL A 86 10.92 4.87 -2.30
N LEU A 87 10.43 4.80 -3.52
CA LEU A 87 10.20 5.97 -4.37
C LEU A 87 8.83 6.62 -4.16
N THR A 88 7.80 5.85 -3.82
CA THR A 88 6.40 6.28 -3.91
C THR A 88 5.61 6.23 -2.60
N ALA A 89 6.10 5.59 -1.54
CA ALA A 89 5.36 5.45 -0.29
C ALA A 89 5.42 6.74 0.56
N PHE A 90 4.81 7.79 0.06
CA PHE A 90 4.61 9.06 0.76
C PHE A 90 3.10 9.28 0.91
N TYR A 91 2.55 8.82 2.04
CA TYR A 91 1.11 8.82 2.24
C TYR A 91 0.58 10.18 2.68
N THR A 92 -0.61 10.50 2.22
CA THR A 92 -1.29 11.75 2.57
C THR A 92 -1.67 11.73 4.05
N PRO A 93 -1.29 12.77 4.82
CA PRO A 93 -1.70 12.88 6.21
C PRO A 93 -3.21 12.82 6.38
N LYS A 94 -3.65 12.18 7.46
CA LYS A 94 -5.07 11.97 7.76
C LYS A 94 -5.86 13.28 7.84
N GLU A 95 -5.26 14.33 8.36
CA GLU A 95 -5.87 15.66 8.50
C GLU A 95 -6.27 16.23 7.14
N ILE A 96 -5.46 15.99 6.09
CA ILE A 96 -5.73 16.43 4.73
C ILE A 96 -6.89 15.61 4.13
N THR A 97 -6.83 14.28 4.24
CA THR A 97 -7.89 13.42 3.69
C THR A 97 -9.22 13.64 4.40
N ASP A 98 -9.19 13.86 5.72
CA ASP A 98 -10.37 14.16 6.51
C ASP A 98 -11.00 15.51 6.13
N THR A 99 -10.17 16.53 5.91
CA THR A 99 -10.63 17.85 5.47
C THR A 99 -11.28 17.77 4.09
N LEU A 100 -10.64 17.10 3.14
CA LEU A 100 -11.18 16.93 1.79
C LEU A 100 -12.52 16.18 1.81
N ALA A 101 -12.60 15.06 2.53
CA ALA A 101 -13.82 14.29 2.67
C ALA A 101 -14.95 15.14 3.32
N GLY A 102 -14.62 15.92 4.34
CA GLY A 102 -15.58 16.83 5.00
C GLY A 102 -16.08 17.93 4.07
N VAL A 103 -15.20 18.53 3.26
CA VAL A 103 -15.59 19.53 2.26
C VAL A 103 -16.52 18.92 1.21
N LEU A 104 -16.16 17.75 0.65
CA LEU A 104 -17.00 17.06 -0.34
C LEU A 104 -18.38 16.74 0.24
N ALA A 105 -18.44 16.16 1.43
CA ALA A 105 -19.70 15.84 2.10
C ALA A 105 -20.53 17.09 2.40
N GLY A 106 -19.88 18.20 2.83
CA GLY A 106 -20.54 19.50 3.07
C GLY A 106 -21.17 20.10 1.82
N HIS A 107 -20.68 19.74 0.64
CA HIS A 107 -21.28 20.09 -0.66
C HIS A 107 -22.21 19.02 -1.22
N GLY A 108 -22.60 18.03 -0.42
CA GLY A 108 -23.51 16.96 -0.82
C GLY A 108 -22.87 15.90 -1.72
N ILE A 109 -21.55 15.89 -1.87
CA ILE A 109 -20.83 14.89 -2.67
C ILE A 109 -20.54 13.68 -1.76
N MET A 110 -21.45 12.71 -1.82
CA MET A 110 -21.34 11.44 -1.09
C MET A 110 -21.45 10.29 -2.11
N PRO A 111 -20.36 9.62 -2.42
CA PRO A 111 -20.35 8.62 -3.48
C PRO A 111 -21.17 7.38 -3.10
N VAL A 112 -21.79 6.78 -4.10
CA VAL A 112 -22.31 5.41 -4.05
C VAL A 112 -21.21 4.43 -4.47
N ARG A 113 -20.35 4.85 -5.42
CA ARG A 113 -19.24 4.05 -5.96
C ARG A 113 -17.98 4.89 -5.98
N LEU A 114 -17.05 4.55 -5.08
CA LEU A 114 -15.79 5.25 -4.87
C LEU A 114 -14.64 4.49 -5.51
N LEU A 115 -13.80 5.19 -6.26
CA LEU A 115 -12.53 4.69 -6.77
C LEU A 115 -11.35 5.37 -6.05
N GLU A 116 -10.39 4.57 -5.61
CA GLU A 116 -9.08 5.01 -5.14
C GLU A 116 -7.97 4.31 -5.95
N PRO A 117 -7.42 4.96 -6.99
CA PRO A 117 -6.45 4.32 -7.90
C PRO A 117 -5.04 4.15 -7.34
N SER A 118 -4.70 4.78 -6.22
CA SER A 118 -3.38 4.67 -5.56
C SER A 118 -3.55 4.74 -4.05
N ALA A 119 -4.17 3.71 -3.48
CA ALA A 119 -4.81 3.80 -2.17
C ALA A 119 -3.82 3.88 -0.98
N GLY A 120 -2.58 3.43 -1.14
CA GLY A 120 -1.66 3.36 -0.02
C GLY A 120 -2.25 2.54 1.12
N MET A 121 -2.34 3.15 2.29
CA MET A 121 -2.96 2.54 3.48
C MET A 121 -4.47 2.81 3.58
N GLY A 122 -5.09 3.43 2.57
CA GLY A 122 -6.54 3.67 2.51
C GLY A 122 -7.03 4.94 3.20
N ALA A 123 -6.18 5.94 3.38
CA ALA A 123 -6.54 7.16 4.11
C ALA A 123 -7.74 7.91 3.49
N PHE A 124 -7.82 8.01 2.15
CA PHE A 124 -8.96 8.60 1.48
C PHE A 124 -10.22 7.75 1.61
N VAL A 125 -10.07 6.42 1.52
CA VAL A 125 -11.16 5.45 1.72
C VAL A 125 -11.73 5.62 3.13
N ASP A 126 -10.88 5.58 4.16
CA ASP A 126 -11.29 5.75 5.56
C ASP A 126 -12.02 7.08 5.78
N SER A 127 -11.51 8.17 5.21
CA SER A 127 -12.08 9.50 5.38
C SER A 127 -13.45 9.63 4.70
N MET A 128 -13.62 9.10 3.48
CA MET A 128 -14.90 9.14 2.78
C MET A 128 -15.95 8.21 3.38
N LEU A 129 -15.55 7.03 3.85
CA LEU A 129 -16.48 6.06 4.46
C LEU A 129 -17.15 6.58 5.75
N ARG A 130 -16.60 7.61 6.40
CA ARG A 130 -17.28 8.28 7.53
C ARG A 130 -18.55 9.02 7.09
N TYR A 131 -18.60 9.51 5.86
CA TYR A 131 -19.74 10.23 5.30
C TYR A 131 -20.62 9.35 4.39
N ALA A 132 -20.00 8.38 3.71
CA ALA A 132 -20.66 7.45 2.82
C ALA A 132 -20.34 5.98 3.19
N PRO A 133 -20.77 5.47 4.36
CA PRO A 133 -20.35 4.16 4.88
C PRO A 133 -20.80 2.98 4.01
N GLN A 134 -21.83 3.19 3.17
CA GLN A 134 -22.37 2.17 2.27
C GLN A 134 -21.77 2.23 0.85
N ALA A 135 -20.82 3.15 0.59
CA ALA A 135 -20.21 3.25 -0.73
C ALA A 135 -19.55 1.92 -1.14
N ASP A 136 -19.78 1.47 -2.38
CA ASP A 136 -19.02 0.39 -3.00
C ASP A 136 -17.64 0.95 -3.36
N VAL A 137 -16.60 0.45 -2.69
CA VAL A 137 -15.22 0.94 -2.85
C VAL A 137 -14.41 -0.04 -3.67
N MET A 138 -13.75 0.48 -4.71
CA MET A 138 -12.67 -0.20 -5.40
C MET A 138 -11.37 0.58 -5.19
N ALA A 139 -10.37 -0.09 -4.63
CA ALA A 139 -9.06 0.50 -4.32
C ALA A 139 -7.94 -0.30 -4.98
N PHE A 140 -7.00 0.40 -5.60
CA PHE A 140 -5.80 -0.18 -6.19
C PHE A 140 -4.58 0.20 -5.38
N GLU A 141 -3.68 -0.75 -5.16
CA GLU A 141 -2.39 -0.51 -4.54
C GLU A 141 -1.33 -1.43 -5.19
N LYS A 142 -0.33 -0.82 -5.80
CA LYS A 142 0.69 -1.54 -6.57
C LYS A 142 1.76 -2.17 -5.68
N ASP A 143 2.07 -1.54 -4.54
CA ASP A 143 3.02 -2.08 -3.57
C ASP A 143 2.44 -3.32 -2.90
N LEU A 144 3.16 -4.46 -2.99
CA LEU A 144 2.66 -5.75 -2.53
C LEU A 144 2.47 -5.82 -1.00
N LEU A 145 3.32 -5.15 -0.23
CA LEU A 145 3.21 -5.14 1.23
C LEU A 145 2.12 -4.17 1.67
N THR A 146 2.10 -2.96 1.12
CA THR A 146 1.06 -1.96 1.39
C THR A 146 -0.32 -2.47 1.02
N GLY A 147 -0.48 -3.03 -0.19
CA GLY A 147 -1.74 -3.60 -0.64
C GLY A 147 -2.22 -4.77 0.22
N ARG A 148 -1.29 -5.57 0.79
CA ARG A 148 -1.61 -6.62 1.76
C ARG A 148 -2.18 -6.02 3.05
N MET A 149 -1.54 -4.96 3.59
CA MET A 149 -2.07 -4.24 4.76
C MET A 149 -3.46 -3.70 4.48
N LEU A 150 -3.63 -3.03 3.34
CA LEU A 150 -4.89 -2.43 2.91
C LEU A 150 -6.02 -3.46 2.85
N ARG A 151 -5.78 -4.65 2.27
CA ARG A 151 -6.78 -5.73 2.21
C ARG A 151 -7.24 -6.20 3.59
N HIS A 152 -6.31 -6.32 4.54
CA HIS A 152 -6.67 -6.70 5.90
C HIS A 152 -7.40 -5.59 6.66
N LEU A 153 -7.10 -4.33 6.36
CA LEU A 153 -7.81 -3.18 6.97
C LEU A 153 -9.21 -3.02 6.39
N HIS A 154 -9.42 -3.38 5.12
CA HIS A 154 -10.69 -3.25 4.40
C HIS A 154 -11.17 -4.58 3.81
N PRO A 155 -11.44 -5.60 4.63
CA PRO A 155 -11.79 -6.96 4.15
C PRO A 155 -13.11 -7.00 3.38
N ASP A 156 -14.00 -6.04 3.62
CA ASP A 156 -15.32 -5.94 2.99
C ASP A 156 -15.33 -5.06 1.73
N ARG A 157 -14.16 -4.62 1.27
CA ARG A 157 -14.01 -3.73 0.11
C ARG A 157 -13.22 -4.42 -1.00
N LYS A 158 -13.39 -3.95 -2.23
CA LYS A 158 -12.65 -4.49 -3.38
C LYS A 158 -11.26 -3.87 -3.43
N VAL A 159 -10.30 -4.49 -2.75
CA VAL A 159 -8.89 -4.08 -2.79
C VAL A 159 -8.14 -4.93 -3.81
N ARG A 160 -7.60 -4.30 -4.83
CA ARG A 160 -6.77 -4.90 -5.88
C ARG A 160 -5.30 -4.55 -5.64
N VAL A 161 -4.49 -5.59 -5.38
CA VAL A 161 -3.04 -5.42 -5.15
C VAL A 161 -2.31 -5.52 -6.48
N GLU A 162 -2.46 -4.46 -7.25
CA GLU A 162 -1.89 -4.26 -8.59
C GLU A 162 -2.00 -2.79 -8.99
N GLY A 163 -1.36 -2.41 -10.09
CA GLY A 163 -1.45 -1.03 -10.57
C GLY A 163 -2.80 -0.76 -11.24
N PHE A 164 -3.25 0.50 -11.15
CA PHE A 164 -4.52 0.95 -11.70
C PHE A 164 -4.60 0.78 -13.23
N GLU A 165 -3.47 0.76 -13.93
CA GLU A 165 -3.38 0.49 -15.36
C GLU A 165 -4.02 -0.86 -15.79
N LYS A 166 -4.34 -1.71 -14.82
CA LYS A 166 -5.00 -3.01 -15.06
C LYS A 166 -6.51 -2.98 -14.88
N ILE A 167 -7.09 -1.80 -14.69
CA ILE A 167 -8.55 -1.69 -14.60
C ILE A 167 -9.19 -2.11 -15.92
N GLU A 168 -10.27 -2.86 -15.84
CA GLU A 168 -10.97 -3.37 -17.02
C GLU A 168 -11.94 -2.34 -17.60
N LYS A 169 -12.10 -2.32 -18.93
CA LYS A 169 -12.99 -1.39 -19.66
C LYS A 169 -14.42 -1.29 -19.14
N PRO A 170 -15.08 -2.36 -18.64
CA PRO A 170 -16.41 -2.24 -18.07
C PRO A 170 -16.54 -1.27 -16.88
N PHE A 171 -15.42 -0.88 -16.25
CA PHE A 171 -15.42 0.12 -15.18
C PHE A 171 -15.33 1.57 -15.67
N ASN A 172 -15.22 1.80 -16.98
CA ASN A 172 -15.27 3.16 -17.54
C ASN A 172 -16.65 3.78 -17.26
N GLY A 173 -16.65 4.97 -16.62
CA GLY A 173 -17.88 5.66 -16.20
C GLY A 173 -18.65 4.97 -15.07
N HIS A 174 -18.06 3.96 -14.42
CA HIS A 174 -18.72 3.22 -13.35
C HIS A 174 -18.76 3.98 -12.04
N PHE A 175 -17.70 4.70 -11.71
CA PHE A 175 -17.52 5.39 -10.43
C PHE A 175 -18.11 6.81 -10.50
N ASP A 176 -18.73 7.24 -9.40
CA ASP A 176 -19.27 8.60 -9.26
C ASP A 176 -18.30 9.53 -8.50
N LEU A 177 -17.29 8.98 -7.85
CA LEU A 177 -16.18 9.74 -7.28
C LEU A 177 -14.88 8.95 -7.40
N ALA A 178 -13.80 9.61 -7.82
CA ALA A 178 -12.43 9.12 -7.70
C ALA A 178 -11.63 10.10 -6.84
N LEU A 179 -10.97 9.59 -5.79
CA LEU A 179 -10.09 10.35 -4.92
C LEU A 179 -8.75 9.65 -4.84
N SER A 180 -7.67 10.39 -5.08
CA SER A 180 -6.32 9.84 -4.97
C SER A 180 -5.28 10.92 -4.81
N ASN A 181 -4.19 10.56 -4.15
CA ASN A 181 -2.89 11.21 -4.30
C ASN A 181 -2.02 10.27 -5.13
N ILE A 182 -2.05 10.44 -6.45
CA ILE A 182 -1.28 9.58 -7.36
C ILE A 182 0.22 9.79 -7.15
N PRO A 183 1.06 8.75 -7.32
CA PRO A 183 2.51 8.89 -7.27
C PRO A 183 2.99 9.97 -8.24
N PHE A 184 3.89 10.82 -7.77
CA PHE A 184 4.50 11.89 -8.55
C PHE A 184 6.02 11.74 -8.53
N GLY A 185 6.69 12.35 -9.52
CA GLY A 185 8.14 12.26 -9.70
C GLY A 185 8.50 11.67 -11.05
N ASP A 186 9.76 11.28 -11.20
CA ASP A 186 10.28 10.67 -12.44
C ASP A 186 9.90 9.18 -12.52
N ILE A 187 8.59 8.94 -12.70
CA ILE A 187 8.01 7.60 -12.77
C ILE A 187 7.35 7.44 -14.13
N ALA A 188 7.93 6.58 -14.98
CA ALA A 188 7.28 6.19 -16.21
C ALA A 188 6.17 5.15 -15.90
N VAL A 189 4.95 5.49 -16.27
CA VAL A 189 3.83 4.54 -16.28
C VAL A 189 3.68 4.03 -17.70
N PHE A 190 3.81 2.73 -17.87
CA PHE A 190 3.53 2.09 -19.15
C PHE A 190 2.04 1.76 -19.22
N ASP A 191 1.38 2.29 -20.24
CA ASP A 191 0.00 1.94 -20.59
C ASP A 191 -0.05 1.69 -22.11
N ALA A 192 -0.32 0.46 -22.49
CA ALA A 192 -0.32 0.01 -23.89
C ALA A 192 -1.39 0.70 -24.76
N GLU A 193 -2.38 1.37 -24.19
CA GLU A 193 -3.41 2.12 -24.94
C GLU A 193 -2.98 3.56 -25.25
N TYR A 194 -1.89 4.06 -24.63
CA TYR A 194 -1.43 5.45 -24.74
C TYR A 194 0.05 5.57 -25.15
N GLU A 195 0.60 4.57 -25.84
CA GLU A 195 1.92 4.65 -26.47
C GLU A 195 1.88 5.31 -27.85
#